data_08e43555108cc478fb6b296eb1c80de3
#
_entry.id   08e43555108cc478fb6b296eb1c80de3
#
_cell.length_a   1.000
_cell.length_b   1.000
_cell.length_c   1.000
_cell.angle_alpha   90.00
_cell.angle_beta   90.00
_cell.angle_gamma   90.00
#
_symmetry.space_group_name_H-M   'P 1'
#
loop_
_entity.id
_entity.type
_entity.pdbx_description
1 polymer ?
#
loop_
_entity_poly.entity_id
_entity_poly.type
_entity_poly.pdbx_seq_one_letter_code
_entity_poly.pdbx_strand_id
1 'polypeptide(L)'
;VATQFITEKRTGAEGVARLAARGVTVGYGGRAVIDGLDVEIPPGVITTIIGPNGCGKSTLLRTLTRLLRPTDGTVVLDGEDIAKLRTRDVAKKLGLLPQAPVAPEGLTVGDLVARGRHPHQSWLRQWSSDDAGVVERALTMTGVADLADRPVDSLSGGQRQRVWISMTLAQGTDLLLLDEPTTYLDLAHAIDVLDLVDDLHESGCTVVMVLHDLNLATRYSDNLVVMRAGQILAQGHPRDVITAELLHEAFGLQATVIDDPVGDRPLIVPIGRTHVRIEPAIGAPVK
;
A
#
# COMPACT_ATOMS: atom_id res chain seq x y z
N VAL A 1 16.77 -9.10 12.17
CA VAL A 1 15.56 -9.25 13.03
C VAL A 1 14.29 -9.40 12.18
N ALA A 2 14.22 -8.73 11.02
CA ALA A 2 13.06 -8.79 10.11
C ALA A 2 12.82 -10.19 9.47
N THR A 3 13.86 -10.98 9.28
CA THR A 3 13.81 -12.26 8.54
C THR A 3 12.98 -13.37 9.22
N GLN A 4 12.60 -13.23 10.48
CA GLN A 4 11.86 -14.27 11.23
C GLN A 4 10.33 -14.21 11.11
N PHE A 5 9.77 -13.18 10.46
CA PHE A 5 8.33 -13.10 10.21
C PHE A 5 7.87 -13.95 9.02
N ILE A 6 8.78 -14.24 8.10
CA ILE A 6 8.47 -14.96 6.88
C ILE A 6 8.89 -16.42 7.11
N THR A 7 7.91 -17.24 7.41
CA THR A 7 8.09 -18.70 7.46
C THR A 7 8.37 -19.18 6.04
N GLU A 8 9.61 -19.62 5.78
CA GLU A 8 10.11 -20.20 4.53
C GLU A 8 9.72 -19.38 3.26
N LYS A 9 10.73 -18.80 2.60
CA LYS A 9 10.59 -18.27 1.24
C LYS A 9 9.82 -19.28 0.41
N ARG A 10 8.51 -19.07 0.25
CA ARG A 10 7.79 -19.66 -0.89
C ARG A 10 8.30 -18.91 -2.11
N THR A 11 9.34 -19.45 -2.71
CA THR A 11 9.73 -19.10 -4.07
C THR A 11 8.51 -19.34 -4.94
N GLY A 12 7.74 -18.27 -5.15
CA GLY A 12 6.78 -18.23 -6.26
C GLY A 12 7.58 -18.53 -7.52
N ALA A 13 7.07 -19.37 -8.38
CA ALA A 13 7.67 -19.65 -9.67
C ALA A 13 8.02 -18.30 -10.33
N GLU A 14 9.27 -18.10 -10.73
CA GLU A 14 9.73 -16.89 -11.40
C GLU A 14 8.74 -16.51 -12.49
N GLY A 15 8.12 -15.34 -12.38
CA GLY A 15 7.29 -14.73 -13.43
C GLY A 15 5.77 -14.80 -13.25
N VAL A 16 5.19 -15.44 -12.24
CA VAL A 16 3.72 -15.46 -12.05
C VAL A 16 3.31 -14.47 -10.97
N ALA A 17 2.42 -13.54 -11.31
CA ALA A 17 1.86 -12.58 -10.36
C ALA A 17 1.13 -13.31 -9.22
N ARG A 18 1.44 -12.94 -7.95
CA ARG A 18 0.78 -13.50 -6.77
C ARG A 18 -0.67 -13.03 -6.62
N LEU A 19 -0.94 -11.78 -7.02
CA LEU A 19 -2.26 -11.17 -6.98
C LEU A 19 -2.54 -10.52 -8.32
N ALA A 20 -3.68 -10.82 -8.92
CA ALA A 20 -4.07 -10.25 -10.19
C ALA A 20 -5.59 -10.02 -10.24
N ALA A 21 -6.02 -8.99 -10.94
CA ALA A 21 -7.39 -8.83 -11.41
C ALA A 21 -7.43 -9.11 -12.91
N ARG A 22 -8.44 -9.83 -13.37
CA ARG A 22 -8.63 -10.20 -14.78
C ARG A 22 -10.04 -9.86 -15.22
N GLY A 23 -10.16 -8.88 -16.14
CA GLY A 23 -11.42 -8.41 -16.69
C GLY A 23 -12.40 -7.89 -15.63
N VAL A 24 -11.90 -7.32 -14.52
CA VAL A 24 -12.73 -7.00 -13.36
C VAL A 24 -13.63 -5.81 -13.64
N THR A 25 -14.94 -6.02 -13.48
CA THR A 25 -15.95 -4.96 -13.45
C THR A 25 -16.57 -4.88 -12.06
N VAL A 26 -16.55 -3.68 -11.45
CA VAL A 26 -17.02 -3.48 -10.08
C VAL A 26 -17.49 -2.05 -9.86
N GLY A 27 -18.50 -1.87 -9.01
CA GLY A 27 -19.04 -0.56 -8.66
C GLY A 27 -20.07 -0.61 -7.53
N TYR A 28 -20.84 0.45 -7.41
CA TYR A 28 -21.81 0.65 -6.34
C TYR A 28 -23.17 1.05 -6.93
N GLY A 29 -24.26 0.48 -6.38
CA GLY A 29 -25.62 0.87 -6.77
C GLY A 29 -25.91 0.72 -8.27
N GLY A 30 -25.33 -0.28 -8.95
CA GLY A 30 -25.53 -0.52 -10.37
C GLY A 30 -24.68 0.35 -11.31
N ARG A 31 -23.85 1.27 -10.76
CA ARG A 31 -22.91 2.07 -11.53
C ARG A 31 -21.50 1.48 -11.43
N ALA A 32 -20.91 1.10 -12.55
CA ALA A 32 -19.53 0.66 -12.60
C ALA A 32 -18.58 1.82 -12.26
N VAL A 33 -17.60 1.54 -11.41
CA VAL A 33 -16.47 2.43 -11.08
C VAL A 33 -15.23 1.95 -11.82
N ILE A 34 -15.10 0.64 -11.96
CA ILE A 34 -14.06 -0.05 -12.73
C ILE A 34 -14.79 -0.95 -13.72
N ASP A 35 -14.34 -0.98 -14.96
CA ASP A 35 -14.99 -1.74 -16.03
C ASP A 35 -13.94 -2.48 -16.88
N GLY A 36 -13.97 -3.82 -16.81
CA GLY A 36 -13.10 -4.71 -17.57
C GLY A 36 -11.60 -4.53 -17.30
N LEU A 37 -11.21 -4.21 -16.05
CA LEU A 37 -9.82 -3.89 -15.70
C LEU A 37 -8.97 -5.14 -15.48
N ASP A 38 -7.78 -5.14 -16.10
CA ASP A 38 -6.72 -6.10 -15.85
C ASP A 38 -5.56 -5.44 -15.10
N VAL A 39 -5.04 -6.10 -14.05
CA VAL A 39 -3.82 -5.69 -13.35
C VAL A 39 -3.12 -6.90 -12.75
N GLU A 40 -1.80 -6.91 -12.85
CA GLU A 40 -0.95 -7.90 -12.19
C GLU A 40 -0.02 -7.22 -11.19
N ILE A 41 0.05 -7.79 -9.98
CA ILE A 41 0.94 -7.35 -8.91
C ILE A 41 2.16 -8.28 -8.90
N PRO A 42 3.34 -7.78 -9.28
CA PRO A 42 4.56 -8.58 -9.25
C PRO A 42 4.90 -9.00 -7.82
N PRO A 43 5.43 -10.21 -7.59
CA PRO A 43 5.87 -10.65 -6.28
C PRO A 43 7.15 -9.94 -5.83
N GLY A 44 7.29 -9.73 -4.50
CA GLY A 44 8.52 -9.21 -3.91
C GLY A 44 8.87 -7.79 -4.32
N VAL A 45 7.90 -6.94 -4.62
CA VAL A 45 8.08 -5.51 -4.94
C VAL A 45 7.04 -4.65 -4.22
N ILE A 46 7.33 -3.37 -4.10
CA ILE A 46 6.36 -2.35 -3.68
C ILE A 46 5.63 -1.84 -4.92
N THR A 47 4.34 -2.14 -5.02
CA THR A 47 3.43 -1.60 -6.04
C THR A 47 2.60 -0.48 -5.45
N THR A 48 2.69 0.73 -6.02
CA THR A 48 1.84 1.85 -5.59
C THR A 48 0.81 2.22 -6.65
N ILE A 49 -0.45 2.28 -6.22
CA ILE A 49 -1.58 2.72 -7.04
C ILE A 49 -1.77 4.22 -6.85
N ILE A 50 -1.62 4.98 -7.94
CA ILE A 50 -1.83 6.43 -7.95
C ILE A 50 -2.92 6.81 -8.95
N GLY A 51 -3.48 8.01 -8.80
CA GLY A 51 -4.51 8.54 -9.68
C GLY A 51 -5.35 9.60 -8.99
N PRO A 52 -6.15 10.39 -9.71
CA PRO A 52 -6.99 11.43 -9.15
C PRO A 52 -8.05 10.87 -8.19
N ASN A 53 -8.62 11.76 -7.36
CA ASN A 53 -9.68 11.34 -6.43
C ASN A 53 -10.89 10.83 -7.21
N GLY A 54 -11.49 9.75 -6.72
CA GLY A 54 -12.66 9.12 -7.34
C GLY A 54 -12.36 8.27 -8.58
N CYS A 55 -11.09 8.07 -8.98
CA CYS A 55 -10.76 7.25 -10.16
C CYS A 55 -10.88 5.73 -9.94
N GLY A 56 -11.12 5.26 -8.70
CA GLY A 56 -11.34 3.84 -8.41
C GLY A 56 -10.22 3.13 -7.63
N LYS A 57 -9.18 3.81 -7.14
CA LYS A 57 -8.04 3.21 -6.41
C LYS A 57 -8.47 2.33 -5.22
N SER A 58 -9.21 2.90 -4.26
CA SER A 58 -9.68 2.15 -3.10
C SER A 58 -10.74 1.10 -3.49
N THR A 59 -11.48 1.30 -4.59
CA THR A 59 -12.39 0.29 -5.13
C THR A 59 -11.58 -0.91 -5.66
N LEU A 60 -10.50 -0.67 -6.41
CA LEU A 60 -9.61 -1.72 -6.87
C LEU A 60 -8.98 -2.47 -5.67
N LEU A 61 -8.43 -1.74 -4.71
CA LEU A 61 -7.81 -2.36 -3.52
C LEU A 61 -8.81 -3.22 -2.74
N ARG A 62 -10.03 -2.74 -2.52
CA ARG A 62 -11.11 -3.50 -1.86
C ARG A 62 -11.53 -4.73 -2.67
N THR A 63 -11.46 -4.66 -3.98
CA THR A 63 -11.77 -5.80 -4.85
C THR A 63 -10.65 -6.84 -4.78
N LEU A 64 -9.40 -6.43 -4.86
CA LEU A 64 -8.22 -7.29 -4.70
C LEU A 64 -8.19 -8.01 -3.34
N THR A 65 -8.73 -7.38 -2.29
CA THR A 65 -8.82 -7.96 -0.93
C THR A 65 -10.11 -8.73 -0.68
N ARG A 66 -10.97 -8.90 -1.70
CA ARG A 66 -12.28 -9.57 -1.58
C ARG A 66 -13.27 -8.86 -0.64
N LEU A 67 -13.01 -7.62 -0.23
CA LEU A 67 -13.98 -6.80 0.51
C LEU A 67 -15.11 -6.31 -0.38
N LEU A 68 -14.84 -6.15 -1.68
CA LEU A 68 -15.83 -5.81 -2.68
C LEU A 68 -15.82 -6.89 -3.77
N ARG A 69 -16.98 -7.48 -4.00
CA ARG A 69 -17.13 -8.54 -5.00
C ARG A 69 -17.31 -7.91 -6.38
N PRO A 70 -16.53 -8.31 -7.39
CA PRO A 70 -16.75 -7.89 -8.76
C PRO A 70 -18.07 -8.44 -9.30
N THR A 71 -18.70 -7.71 -10.21
CA THR A 71 -19.90 -8.15 -10.96
C THR A 71 -19.50 -9.00 -12.15
N ASP A 72 -18.30 -8.77 -12.70
CA ASP A 72 -17.70 -9.57 -13.76
C ASP A 72 -16.18 -9.63 -13.57
N GLY A 73 -15.53 -10.62 -14.20
CA GLY A 73 -14.11 -10.86 -14.05
C GLY A 73 -13.75 -11.60 -12.76
N THR A 74 -12.46 -11.73 -12.50
CA THR A 74 -11.94 -12.56 -11.42
C THR A 74 -10.71 -11.96 -10.79
N VAL A 75 -10.59 -12.07 -9.46
CA VAL A 75 -9.34 -11.80 -8.73
C VAL A 75 -8.65 -13.13 -8.41
N VAL A 76 -7.39 -13.24 -8.79
CA VAL A 76 -6.56 -14.43 -8.59
C VAL A 76 -5.52 -14.17 -7.50
N LEU A 77 -5.44 -15.03 -6.50
CA LEU A 77 -4.44 -15.02 -5.43
C LEU A 77 -3.67 -16.35 -5.44
N ASP A 78 -2.37 -16.29 -5.64
CA ASP A 78 -1.48 -17.47 -5.77
C ASP A 78 -2.01 -18.50 -6.80
N GLY A 79 -2.54 -18.04 -7.93
CA GLY A 79 -3.07 -18.88 -9.01
C GLY A 79 -4.50 -19.38 -8.82
N GLU A 80 -5.16 -19.08 -7.70
CA GLU A 80 -6.53 -19.51 -7.40
C GLU A 80 -7.51 -18.31 -7.38
N ASP A 81 -8.73 -18.51 -7.84
CA ASP A 81 -9.80 -17.53 -7.72
C ASP A 81 -10.08 -17.23 -6.23
N ILE A 82 -9.82 -15.99 -5.81
CA ILE A 82 -9.96 -15.57 -4.41
C ILE A 82 -11.38 -15.74 -3.87
N ALA A 83 -12.39 -15.73 -4.75
CA ALA A 83 -13.79 -15.95 -4.37
C ALA A 83 -14.08 -17.39 -3.91
N LYS A 84 -13.28 -18.37 -4.36
CA LYS A 84 -13.41 -19.79 -4.00
C LYS A 84 -12.65 -20.15 -2.72
N LEU A 85 -11.70 -19.31 -2.28
CA LEU A 85 -10.94 -19.55 -1.07
C LEU A 85 -11.80 -19.28 0.18
N ARG A 86 -11.54 -20.00 1.28
CA ARG A 86 -12.17 -19.68 2.56
C ARG A 86 -11.60 -18.36 3.09
N THR A 87 -12.42 -17.54 3.73
CA THR A 87 -12.02 -16.23 4.28
C THR A 87 -10.77 -16.33 5.17
N ARG A 88 -10.68 -17.39 5.98
CA ARG A 88 -9.53 -17.65 6.84
C ARG A 88 -8.25 -17.92 6.05
N ASP A 89 -8.34 -18.62 4.92
CA ASP A 89 -7.18 -18.95 4.10
C ASP A 89 -6.68 -17.71 3.35
N VAL A 90 -7.58 -16.85 2.88
CA VAL A 90 -7.23 -15.53 2.35
C VAL A 90 -6.54 -14.70 3.42
N ALA A 91 -7.10 -14.61 4.63
CA ALA A 91 -6.53 -13.83 5.73
C ALA A 91 -5.16 -14.34 6.23
N LYS A 92 -4.74 -15.56 5.88
CA LYS A 92 -3.39 -16.08 6.14
C LYS A 92 -2.39 -15.76 5.05
N LYS A 93 -2.85 -15.31 3.88
CA LYS A 93 -2.02 -15.01 2.71
C LYS A 93 -1.91 -13.50 2.47
N LEU A 94 -2.93 -12.73 2.87
CA LEU A 94 -3.08 -11.33 2.55
C LEU A 94 -3.51 -10.54 3.77
N GLY A 95 -2.71 -9.53 4.12
CA GLY A 95 -3.02 -8.54 5.15
C GLY A 95 -3.56 -7.25 4.52
N LEU A 96 -4.54 -6.64 5.18
CA LEU A 96 -5.12 -5.37 4.74
C LEU A 96 -5.13 -4.34 5.86
N LEU A 97 -4.58 -3.16 5.56
CA LEU A 97 -4.80 -1.93 6.31
C LEU A 97 -5.80 -1.05 5.56
N PRO A 98 -7.04 -0.87 6.04
CA PRO A 98 -8.00 0.02 5.40
C PRO A 98 -7.69 1.50 5.72
N GLN A 99 -8.20 2.41 4.89
CA GLN A 99 -7.98 3.86 5.00
C GLN A 99 -8.38 4.46 6.36
N ALA A 100 -9.49 4.01 6.93
CA ALA A 100 -10.03 4.51 8.20
C ALA A 100 -10.39 3.33 9.12
N PRO A 101 -9.40 2.67 9.71
CA PRO A 101 -9.66 1.58 10.63
C PRO A 101 -10.23 2.10 11.96
N VAL A 102 -11.22 1.39 12.49
CA VAL A 102 -11.89 1.73 13.76
C VAL A 102 -11.57 0.66 14.80
N ALA A 103 -11.01 1.07 15.94
CA ALA A 103 -10.84 0.21 17.09
C ALA A 103 -12.08 0.30 18.00
N PRO A 104 -12.52 -0.80 18.60
CA PRO A 104 -13.48 -0.75 19.71
C PRO A 104 -12.92 0.08 20.87
N GLU A 105 -13.79 0.81 21.55
CA GLU A 105 -13.42 1.63 22.70
C GLU A 105 -12.76 0.78 23.83
N GLY A 106 -11.78 1.36 24.50
CA GLY A 106 -11.12 0.76 25.66
C GLY A 106 -10.12 -0.35 25.35
N LEU A 107 -9.81 -0.62 24.06
CA LEU A 107 -8.75 -1.58 23.75
C LEU A 107 -7.37 -0.97 23.99
N THR A 108 -6.47 -1.78 24.55
CA THR A 108 -5.05 -1.47 24.58
C THR A 108 -4.41 -1.71 23.21
N VAL A 109 -3.24 -1.13 23.00
CA VAL A 109 -2.43 -1.37 21.78
C VAL A 109 -2.13 -2.85 21.62
N GLY A 110 -1.69 -3.52 22.70
CA GLY A 110 -1.39 -4.95 22.69
C GLY A 110 -2.60 -5.81 22.32
N ASP A 111 -3.78 -5.50 22.87
CA ASP A 111 -5.03 -6.19 22.54
C ASP A 111 -5.43 -6.01 21.08
N LEU A 112 -5.25 -4.79 20.54
CA LEU A 112 -5.55 -4.54 19.14
C LEU A 112 -4.61 -5.31 18.22
N VAL A 113 -3.30 -5.28 18.48
CA VAL A 113 -2.30 -6.00 17.67
C VAL A 113 -2.51 -7.51 17.76
N ALA A 114 -2.87 -8.04 18.94
CA ALA A 114 -3.19 -9.44 19.13
C ALA A 114 -4.35 -9.93 18.24
N ARG A 115 -5.29 -9.06 17.86
CA ARG A 115 -6.36 -9.42 16.91
C ARG A 115 -5.85 -9.81 15.53
N GLY A 116 -4.67 -9.35 15.12
CA GLY A 116 -4.00 -9.82 13.92
C GLY A 116 -3.80 -11.34 13.90
N ARG A 117 -3.74 -12.00 15.06
CA ARG A 117 -3.59 -13.46 15.17
C ARG A 117 -4.89 -14.27 14.97
N HIS A 118 -6.07 -13.61 14.89
CA HIS A 118 -7.35 -14.32 14.73
C HIS A 118 -7.37 -15.36 13.57
N PRO A 119 -6.78 -15.14 12.40
CA PRO A 119 -6.75 -16.13 11.33
C PRO A 119 -6.01 -17.41 11.71
N HIS A 120 -5.10 -17.38 12.70
CA HIS A 120 -4.31 -18.51 13.15
C HIS A 120 -4.96 -19.28 14.29
N GLN A 121 -5.89 -18.65 15.02
CA GLN A 121 -6.61 -19.26 16.13
C GLN A 121 -7.70 -20.22 15.63
N SER A 122 -7.99 -21.25 16.41
CA SER A 122 -9.12 -22.17 16.15
C SER A 122 -9.85 -22.40 17.47
N TRP A 123 -11.04 -23.03 17.43
CA TRP A 123 -11.79 -23.35 18.65
C TRP A 123 -10.98 -24.18 19.65
N LEU A 124 -10.10 -25.04 19.17
CA LEU A 124 -9.26 -25.91 20.02
C LEU A 124 -7.89 -25.25 20.35
N ARG A 125 -7.45 -24.23 19.62
CA ARG A 125 -6.17 -23.53 19.79
C ARG A 125 -6.45 -22.04 19.83
N GLN A 126 -6.72 -21.50 21.03
CA GLN A 126 -7.10 -20.09 21.17
C GLN A 126 -5.87 -19.17 21.12
N TRP A 127 -4.89 -19.34 22.00
CA TRP A 127 -3.69 -18.49 22.10
C TRP A 127 -2.47 -19.36 22.41
N SER A 128 -1.36 -19.11 21.79
CA SER A 128 -0.10 -19.82 22.00
C SER A 128 1.03 -18.86 22.37
N SER A 129 2.13 -19.41 22.93
CA SER A 129 3.37 -18.65 23.16
C SER A 129 3.93 -18.08 21.86
N ASP A 130 3.76 -18.79 20.73
CA ASP A 130 4.17 -18.33 19.43
C ASP A 130 3.40 -17.07 19.00
N ASP A 131 2.09 -16.99 19.31
CA ASP A 131 1.27 -15.81 19.02
C ASP A 131 1.73 -14.59 19.82
N ALA A 132 2.09 -14.79 21.11
CA ALA A 132 2.65 -13.72 21.95
C ALA A 132 3.97 -13.18 21.35
N GLY A 133 4.88 -14.06 20.95
CA GLY A 133 6.14 -13.68 20.31
C GLY A 133 5.96 -12.96 18.97
N VAL A 134 4.93 -13.32 18.18
CA VAL A 134 4.61 -12.61 16.93
C VAL A 134 4.11 -11.20 17.23
N VAL A 135 3.22 -11.02 18.20
CA VAL A 135 2.70 -9.71 18.60
C VAL A 135 3.82 -8.81 19.12
N GLU A 136 4.68 -9.33 20.01
CA GLU A 136 5.81 -8.58 20.55
C GLU A 136 6.77 -8.11 19.43
N ARG A 137 7.11 -8.99 18.49
CA ARG A 137 7.92 -8.60 17.32
C ARG A 137 7.24 -7.55 16.47
N ALA A 138 5.94 -7.67 16.20
CA ALA A 138 5.21 -6.70 15.42
C ALA A 138 5.23 -5.31 16.07
N LEU A 139 5.00 -5.24 17.39
CA LEU A 139 5.08 -4.01 18.17
C LEU A 139 6.48 -3.39 18.15
N THR A 140 7.51 -4.21 18.25
CA THR A 140 8.92 -3.77 18.22
C THR A 140 9.30 -3.22 16.84
N MET A 141 8.93 -3.91 15.76
CA MET A 141 9.23 -3.48 14.38
C MET A 141 8.59 -2.14 14.04
N THR A 142 7.40 -1.88 14.54
CA THR A 142 6.69 -0.62 14.30
C THR A 142 7.04 0.49 15.30
N GLY A 143 7.93 0.22 16.26
CA GLY A 143 8.38 1.18 17.27
C GLY A 143 7.26 1.63 18.22
N VAL A 144 6.34 0.73 18.57
CA VAL A 144 5.21 1.01 19.49
C VAL A 144 5.14 0.04 20.68
N ALA A 145 6.21 -0.69 20.94
CA ALA A 145 6.24 -1.68 22.03
C ALA A 145 6.05 -1.04 23.42
N ASP A 146 6.58 0.15 23.62
CA ASP A 146 6.43 0.96 24.85
C ASP A 146 4.99 1.47 25.07
N LEU A 147 4.14 1.38 24.06
CA LEU A 147 2.75 1.80 24.10
C LEU A 147 1.78 0.64 24.30
N ALA A 148 2.27 -0.61 24.48
CA ALA A 148 1.45 -1.83 24.47
C ALA A 148 0.25 -1.78 25.43
N ASP A 149 0.43 -1.21 26.62
CA ASP A 149 -0.60 -1.12 27.66
C ASP A 149 -1.46 0.16 27.55
N ARG A 150 -1.17 1.05 26.60
CA ARG A 150 -1.93 2.29 26.45
C ARG A 150 -3.22 2.06 25.66
N PRO A 151 -4.31 2.78 26.03
CA PRO A 151 -5.52 2.80 25.21
C PRO A 151 -5.25 3.35 23.81
N VAL A 152 -5.77 2.70 22.78
CA VAL A 152 -5.61 3.13 21.36
C VAL A 152 -6.13 4.54 21.13
N ASP A 153 -7.20 4.92 21.84
CA ASP A 153 -7.83 6.24 21.70
C ASP A 153 -6.96 7.39 22.23
N SER A 154 -5.97 7.08 23.09
CA SER A 154 -5.04 8.06 23.65
C SER A 154 -3.83 8.38 22.75
N LEU A 155 -3.72 7.70 21.61
CA LEU A 155 -2.57 7.81 20.72
C LEU A 155 -2.67 8.98 19.76
N SER A 156 -1.50 9.54 19.38
CA SER A 156 -1.40 10.46 18.24
C SER A 156 -1.77 9.75 16.92
N GLY A 157 -2.04 10.53 15.86
CA GLY A 157 -2.36 9.97 14.55
C GLY A 157 -1.26 9.02 14.02
N GLY A 158 0.00 9.45 14.08
CA GLY A 158 1.14 8.63 13.64
C GLY A 158 1.36 7.37 14.49
N GLN A 159 1.21 7.48 15.82
CA GLN A 159 1.28 6.32 16.71
C GLN A 159 0.16 5.32 16.39
N ARG A 160 -1.07 5.82 16.22
CA ARG A 160 -2.23 4.98 15.87
C ARG A 160 -2.02 4.27 14.53
N GLN A 161 -1.48 4.96 13.54
CA GLN A 161 -1.18 4.37 12.23
C GLN A 161 -0.17 3.22 12.34
N ARG A 162 0.93 3.43 13.10
CA ARG A 162 1.93 2.37 13.36
C ARG A 162 1.34 1.17 14.11
N VAL A 163 0.41 1.38 15.03
CA VAL A 163 -0.30 0.29 15.72
C VAL A 163 -1.17 -0.52 14.76
N TRP A 164 -1.86 0.11 13.82
CA TRP A 164 -2.64 -0.62 12.81
C TRP A 164 -1.75 -1.41 11.84
N ILE A 165 -0.60 -0.86 11.45
CA ILE A 165 0.41 -1.60 10.68
C ILE A 165 0.90 -2.79 11.50
N SER A 166 1.19 -2.60 12.80
CA SER A 166 1.59 -3.66 13.72
C SER A 166 0.56 -4.80 13.78
N MET A 167 -0.73 -4.47 13.86
CA MET A 167 -1.81 -5.48 13.80
C MET A 167 -1.80 -6.25 12.46
N THR A 168 -1.59 -5.55 11.35
CA THR A 168 -1.51 -6.19 10.02
C THR A 168 -0.29 -7.10 9.92
N LEU A 169 0.85 -6.70 10.48
CA LEU A 169 2.05 -7.53 10.57
C LEU A 169 1.88 -8.75 11.47
N ALA A 170 1.20 -8.58 12.61
CA ALA A 170 0.89 -9.69 13.50
C ALA A 170 0.02 -10.77 12.83
N GLN A 171 -0.66 -10.45 11.73
CA GLN A 171 -1.36 -11.43 10.91
C GLN A 171 -0.39 -12.43 10.26
N GLY A 172 0.91 -12.07 10.07
CA GLY A 172 1.95 -12.96 9.58
C GLY A 172 1.77 -13.32 8.11
N THR A 173 1.37 -12.35 7.29
CA THR A 173 1.22 -12.46 5.84
C THR A 173 2.41 -11.84 5.13
N ASP A 174 2.77 -12.37 3.97
CA ASP A 174 3.84 -11.88 3.10
C ASP A 174 3.32 -11.05 1.90
N LEU A 175 2.01 -10.78 1.88
CA LEU A 175 1.36 -9.87 0.95
C LEU A 175 0.52 -8.85 1.74
N LEU A 176 0.90 -7.57 1.67
CA LEU A 176 0.28 -6.49 2.41
C LEU A 176 -0.40 -5.50 1.46
N LEU A 177 -1.64 -5.17 1.74
CA LEU A 177 -2.37 -4.12 1.02
C LEU A 177 -2.68 -2.97 1.97
N LEU A 178 -2.26 -1.75 1.62
CA LEU A 178 -2.33 -0.57 2.47
C LEU A 178 -3.14 0.53 1.75
N ASP A 179 -4.34 0.84 2.24
CA ASP A 179 -5.19 1.88 1.66
C ASP A 179 -4.86 3.23 2.32
N GLU A 180 -4.05 4.05 1.64
CA GLU A 180 -3.63 5.39 2.08
C GLU A 180 -2.96 5.41 3.47
N PRO A 181 -1.86 4.68 3.67
CA PRO A 181 -1.23 4.53 4.98
C PRO A 181 -0.63 5.83 5.55
N THR A 182 -0.50 6.87 4.76
CA THR A 182 0.09 8.17 5.14
C THR A 182 -0.93 9.29 5.30
N THR A 183 -2.23 9.00 5.11
CA THR A 183 -3.29 10.01 5.22
C THR A 183 -3.41 10.53 6.65
N TYR A 184 -3.58 11.85 6.80
CA TYR A 184 -3.63 12.59 8.07
C TYR A 184 -2.30 12.63 8.85
N LEU A 185 -1.18 12.23 8.27
CA LEU A 185 0.15 12.36 8.85
C LEU A 185 0.85 13.61 8.28
N ASP A 186 1.66 14.26 9.09
CA ASP A 186 2.64 15.21 8.58
C ASP A 186 3.75 14.49 7.80
N LEU A 187 4.56 15.24 7.08
CA LEU A 187 5.56 14.67 6.19
C LEU A 187 6.58 13.77 6.92
N ALA A 188 7.00 14.15 8.13
CA ALA A 188 7.97 13.36 8.88
C ALA A 188 7.39 11.99 9.28
N HIS A 189 6.18 11.99 9.83
CA HIS A 189 5.50 10.74 10.18
C HIS A 189 5.11 9.90 8.95
N ALA A 190 4.80 10.54 7.82
CA ALA A 190 4.55 9.82 6.56
C ALA A 190 5.80 9.10 6.07
N ILE A 191 6.98 9.74 6.16
CA ILE A 191 8.27 9.12 5.85
C ILE A 191 8.55 7.95 6.80
N ASP A 192 8.40 8.13 8.12
CA ASP A 192 8.59 7.05 9.10
C ASP A 192 7.74 5.80 8.78
N VAL A 193 6.51 5.99 8.28
CA VAL A 193 5.62 4.89 7.88
C VAL A 193 6.09 4.24 6.59
N LEU A 194 6.56 5.03 5.62
CA LEU A 194 7.05 4.49 4.34
C LEU A 194 8.40 3.81 4.48
N ASP A 195 9.29 4.29 5.33
CA ASP A 195 10.55 3.61 5.70
C ASP A 195 10.24 2.25 6.34
N LEU A 196 9.23 2.19 7.24
CA LEU A 196 8.78 0.90 7.78
C LEU A 196 8.25 -0.04 6.68
N VAL A 197 7.54 0.49 5.68
CA VAL A 197 7.06 -0.32 4.53
C VAL A 197 8.23 -0.83 3.70
N ASP A 198 9.28 -0.03 3.54
CA ASP A 198 10.51 -0.41 2.84
C ASP A 198 11.27 -1.51 3.61
N ASP A 199 11.43 -1.39 4.93
CA ASP A 199 11.99 -2.44 5.79
C ASP A 199 11.23 -3.77 5.65
N LEU A 200 9.90 -3.72 5.55
CA LEU A 200 9.06 -4.89 5.34
C LEU A 200 9.28 -5.51 3.96
N HIS A 201 9.40 -4.68 2.94
CA HIS A 201 9.74 -5.12 1.59
C HIS A 201 11.11 -5.79 1.55
N GLU A 202 12.14 -5.17 2.14
CA GLU A 202 13.48 -5.77 2.26
C GLU A 202 13.45 -7.13 2.99
N SER A 203 12.53 -7.31 3.94
CA SER A 203 12.31 -8.60 4.61
C SER A 203 11.62 -9.65 3.73
N GLY A 204 11.19 -9.29 2.50
CA GLY A 204 10.60 -10.17 1.49
C GLY A 204 9.08 -10.07 1.34
N CYS A 205 8.44 -9.08 1.96
CA CYS A 205 7.01 -8.83 1.74
C CYS A 205 6.75 -8.24 0.35
N THR A 206 5.66 -8.66 -0.27
CA THR A 206 5.04 -7.97 -1.40
C THR A 206 4.10 -6.90 -0.85
N VAL A 207 4.25 -5.67 -1.26
CA VAL A 207 3.39 -4.57 -0.77
C VAL A 207 2.61 -3.94 -1.92
N VAL A 208 1.32 -3.72 -1.70
CA VAL A 208 0.47 -2.90 -2.58
C VAL A 208 -0.07 -1.75 -1.75
N MET A 209 0.17 -0.52 -2.16
CA MET A 209 -0.35 0.63 -1.43
C MET A 209 -1.01 1.66 -2.34
N VAL A 210 -1.92 2.44 -1.77
CA VAL A 210 -2.49 3.63 -2.41
C VAL A 210 -1.84 4.84 -1.79
N LEU A 211 -1.27 5.75 -2.60
CA LEU A 211 -0.74 7.02 -2.12
C LEU A 211 -1.35 8.19 -2.89
N HIS A 212 -1.44 9.35 -2.22
CA HIS A 212 -1.86 10.62 -2.84
C HIS A 212 -0.69 11.50 -3.23
N ASP A 213 0.40 11.46 -2.47
CA ASP A 213 1.62 12.21 -2.78
C ASP A 213 2.40 11.50 -3.87
N LEU A 214 2.53 12.18 -5.02
CA LEU A 214 3.18 11.63 -6.20
C LEU A 214 4.68 11.44 -5.99
N ASN A 215 5.35 12.34 -5.27
CA ASN A 215 6.79 12.25 -5.01
C ASN A 215 7.10 11.12 -4.01
N LEU A 216 6.28 10.94 -2.98
CA LEU A 216 6.41 9.79 -2.10
C LEU A 216 6.10 8.48 -2.85
N ALA A 217 5.09 8.47 -3.72
CA ALA A 217 4.78 7.31 -4.54
C ALA A 217 5.94 6.93 -5.47
N THR A 218 6.59 7.89 -6.15
CA THR A 218 7.74 7.61 -7.00
C THR A 218 8.96 7.13 -6.21
N ARG A 219 9.18 7.67 -5.03
CA ARG A 219 10.35 7.37 -4.20
C ARG A 219 10.32 5.96 -3.59
N TYR A 220 9.15 5.55 -3.09
CA TYR A 220 8.97 4.31 -2.35
C TYR A 220 8.37 3.16 -3.17
N SER A 221 8.36 3.25 -4.51
CA SER A 221 7.76 2.19 -5.34
C SER A 221 8.76 1.61 -6.33
N ASP A 222 8.64 0.31 -6.55
CA ASP A 222 9.31 -0.39 -7.67
C ASP A 222 8.40 -0.46 -8.89
N ASN A 223 7.09 -0.46 -8.65
CA ASN A 223 6.06 -0.56 -9.68
C ASN A 223 4.94 0.43 -9.38
N LEU A 224 4.64 1.31 -10.34
CA LEU A 224 3.50 2.23 -10.26
C LEU A 224 2.35 1.71 -11.12
N VAL A 225 1.13 1.82 -10.61
CA VAL A 225 -0.11 1.63 -11.35
C VAL A 225 -0.85 2.97 -11.38
N VAL A 226 -0.91 3.61 -12.55
CA VAL A 226 -1.55 4.91 -12.71
C VAL A 226 -2.97 4.72 -13.21
N MET A 227 -3.94 5.14 -12.40
CA MET A 227 -5.37 4.99 -12.70
C MET A 227 -6.05 6.31 -13.04
N ARG A 228 -6.96 6.27 -14.00
CA ARG A 228 -7.90 7.37 -14.32
C ARG A 228 -9.25 6.80 -14.74
N ALA A 229 -10.33 7.33 -14.20
CA ALA A 229 -11.71 7.00 -14.57
C ALA A 229 -11.99 5.47 -14.64
N GLY A 230 -11.49 4.71 -13.66
CA GLY A 230 -11.70 3.26 -13.57
C GLY A 230 -10.80 2.39 -14.46
N GLN A 231 -9.86 2.99 -15.18
CA GLN A 231 -8.93 2.31 -16.08
C GLN A 231 -7.48 2.53 -15.64
N ILE A 232 -6.58 1.64 -16.05
CA ILE A 232 -5.14 1.80 -15.88
C ILE A 232 -4.60 2.49 -17.14
N LEU A 233 -3.95 3.64 -16.97
CA LEU A 233 -3.28 4.36 -18.05
C LEU A 233 -1.86 3.86 -18.29
N ALA A 234 -1.15 3.53 -17.21
CA ALA A 234 0.22 3.04 -17.28
C ALA A 234 0.54 2.16 -16.07
N GLN A 235 1.42 1.19 -16.25
CA GLN A 235 1.99 0.38 -15.18
C GLN A 235 3.47 0.11 -15.48
N GLY A 236 4.34 0.21 -14.47
CA GLY A 236 5.76 -0.08 -14.59
C GLY A 236 6.62 0.64 -13.58
N HIS A 237 7.93 0.58 -13.80
CA HIS A 237 8.89 1.28 -12.95
C HIS A 237 8.68 2.81 -12.98
N PRO A 238 8.82 3.53 -11.85
CA PRO A 238 8.57 4.98 -11.80
C PRO A 238 9.29 5.79 -12.88
N ARG A 239 10.54 5.44 -13.23
CA ARG A 239 11.30 6.15 -14.30
C ARG A 239 10.68 6.01 -15.68
N ASP A 240 10.04 4.86 -15.95
CA ASP A 240 9.45 4.59 -17.27
C ASP A 240 8.03 5.16 -17.38
N VAL A 241 7.34 5.28 -16.25
CA VAL A 241 5.93 5.65 -16.19
C VAL A 241 5.75 7.16 -15.99
N ILE A 242 6.56 7.80 -15.13
CA ILE A 242 6.34 9.21 -14.78
C ILE A 242 6.93 10.13 -15.83
N THR A 243 6.04 10.70 -16.65
CA THR A 243 6.36 11.74 -17.63
C THR A 243 5.44 12.95 -17.47
N ALA A 244 5.85 14.11 -17.98
CA ALA A 244 5.02 15.32 -17.95
C ALA A 244 3.67 15.11 -18.66
N GLU A 245 3.68 14.36 -19.78
CA GLU A 245 2.51 14.00 -20.57
C GLU A 245 1.54 13.15 -19.77
N LEU A 246 2.05 12.09 -19.11
CA LEU A 246 1.22 11.22 -18.28
C LEU A 246 0.62 11.98 -17.09
N LEU A 247 1.41 12.86 -16.42
CA LEU A 247 0.92 13.68 -15.32
C LEU A 247 -0.18 14.65 -15.78
N HIS A 248 -0.03 15.22 -16.97
CA HIS A 248 -1.09 16.05 -17.57
C HIS A 248 -2.32 15.23 -17.91
N GLU A 249 -2.14 14.08 -18.54
CA GLU A 249 -3.25 13.19 -18.91
C GLU A 249 -3.97 12.67 -17.68
N ALA A 250 -3.26 12.06 -16.74
CA ALA A 250 -3.87 11.40 -15.58
C ALA A 250 -4.49 12.38 -14.57
N PHE A 251 -3.78 13.47 -14.28
CA PHE A 251 -4.10 14.38 -13.16
C PHE A 251 -4.50 15.80 -13.60
N GLY A 252 -4.36 16.14 -14.88
CA GLY A 252 -4.48 17.52 -15.36
C GLY A 252 -3.36 18.43 -14.82
N LEU A 253 -2.26 17.84 -14.37
CA LEU A 253 -1.15 18.53 -13.72
C LEU A 253 -0.11 18.95 -14.76
N GLN A 254 0.22 20.23 -14.81
CA GLN A 254 1.40 20.69 -15.51
C GLN A 254 2.60 20.56 -14.57
N ALA A 255 3.61 19.82 -14.96
CA ALA A 255 4.80 19.57 -14.15
C ALA A 255 6.02 19.37 -15.02
N THR A 256 7.20 19.67 -14.44
CA THR A 256 8.49 19.20 -14.97
C THR A 256 8.90 17.98 -14.16
N VAL A 257 9.42 16.97 -14.85
CA VAL A 257 10.01 15.79 -14.22
C VAL A 257 11.52 15.93 -14.31
N ILE A 258 12.19 15.83 -13.16
CA ILE A 258 13.65 15.90 -13.06
C ILE A 258 14.16 14.69 -12.29
N ASP A 259 15.48 14.44 -12.34
CA ASP A 259 16.08 13.42 -11.49
C ASP A 259 16.07 13.87 -10.01
N ASP A 260 15.70 12.96 -9.10
CA ASP A 260 15.77 13.23 -7.66
C ASP A 260 17.26 13.35 -7.24
N PRO A 261 17.69 14.48 -6.63
CA PRO A 261 19.08 14.66 -6.23
C PRO A 261 19.55 13.72 -5.10
N VAL A 262 18.62 13.02 -4.44
CA VAL A 262 18.89 12.14 -3.30
C VAL A 262 18.81 10.65 -3.68
N GLY A 263 18.04 10.32 -4.70
CA GLY A 263 17.78 8.92 -5.07
C GLY A 263 17.70 8.70 -6.58
N ASP A 264 17.66 7.45 -7.00
CA ASP A 264 17.52 7.06 -8.41
C ASP A 264 16.05 6.98 -8.82
N ARG A 265 15.28 8.06 -8.62
CA ARG A 265 13.85 8.13 -8.90
C ARG A 265 13.49 9.47 -9.57
N PRO A 266 12.37 9.58 -10.31
CA PRO A 266 11.91 10.87 -10.82
C PRO A 266 11.32 11.73 -9.71
N LEU A 267 11.63 13.04 -9.75
CA LEU A 267 11.05 14.06 -8.89
C LEU A 267 10.10 14.92 -9.73
N ILE A 268 8.87 15.04 -9.27
CA ILE A 268 7.81 15.81 -9.94
C ILE A 268 7.80 17.22 -9.35
N VAL A 269 8.05 18.22 -10.20
CA VAL A 269 8.00 19.63 -9.85
C VAL A 269 6.76 20.27 -10.50
N PRO A 270 5.69 20.53 -9.74
CA PRO A 270 4.47 21.10 -10.31
C PRO A 270 4.68 22.54 -10.77
N ILE A 271 4.11 22.89 -11.92
CA ILE A 271 4.14 24.25 -12.48
C ILE A 271 2.82 24.95 -12.16
N GLY A 272 2.89 25.98 -11.31
CA GLY A 272 1.75 26.82 -10.97
C GLY A 272 1.55 27.96 -11.97
N ARG A 273 0.32 28.47 -12.11
CA ARG A 273 -0.02 29.55 -13.06
C ARG A 273 0.70 30.89 -12.80
N THR A 274 1.21 31.12 -11.61
CA THR A 274 1.65 32.48 -11.16
C THR A 274 3.13 32.58 -10.81
N HIS A 275 3.94 31.53 -10.92
CA HIS A 275 5.32 31.54 -10.40
C HIS A 275 6.40 31.07 -11.36
N VAL A 276 6.14 31.07 -12.66
CA VAL A 276 7.19 30.82 -13.66
C VAL A 276 7.98 32.10 -13.85
N ARG A 277 9.00 32.35 -13.00
CA ARG A 277 10.08 33.26 -13.35
C ARG A 277 11.07 32.49 -14.22
N ILE A 278 10.93 32.61 -15.52
CA ILE A 278 12.03 32.28 -16.46
C ILE A 278 13.03 33.43 -16.26
N GLU A 279 14.06 33.24 -15.42
CA GLU A 279 15.22 34.13 -15.47
C GLU A 279 15.87 33.97 -16.84
N PRO A 280 16.10 35.05 -17.61
CA PRO A 280 16.84 34.94 -18.84
C PRO A 280 18.26 34.47 -18.49
N ALA A 281 18.77 33.51 -19.25
CA ALA A 281 20.10 32.96 -19.13
C ALA A 281 21.12 34.09 -18.93
N ILE A 282 21.71 34.16 -17.74
CA ILE A 282 22.87 35.04 -17.46
C ILE A 282 24.03 34.47 -18.28
N GLY A 283 24.35 35.10 -19.39
CA GLY A 283 25.47 34.67 -20.18
C GLY A 283 25.66 35.42 -21.50
N ALA A 284 25.97 36.69 -21.42
CA ALA A 284 26.82 37.33 -22.45
C ALA A 284 27.77 38.33 -21.79
N PRO A 285 29.10 38.17 -21.89
CA PRO A 285 30.02 39.18 -21.39
C PRO A 285 29.93 40.41 -22.30
N VAL A 286 29.62 41.54 -21.67
CA VAL A 286 29.77 42.84 -22.34
C VAL A 286 31.26 43.08 -22.56
N LYS A 287 31.63 43.30 -23.82
CA LYS A 287 32.96 43.80 -24.20
C LYS A 287 33.14 45.26 -23.76
#